data_75b88a37e812e08a9086b3efe769d1c3
#
_entry.id   75b88a37e812e08a9086b3efe769d1c3
#
_cell.length_a   1.000
_cell.length_b   1.000
_cell.length_c   1.000
_cell.angle_alpha   90.00
_cell.angle_beta   90.00
_cell.angle_gamma   90.00
#
_symmetry.space_group_name_H-M   'P 1'
#
loop_
_entity.id
_entity.type
_entity.pdbx_description
1 polymer ?
#
loop_
_entity_poly.entity_id
_entity_poly.type
_entity_poly.pdbx_seq_one_letter_code
_entity_poly.pdbx_strand_id
1 'polypeptide(L)'
;IGAMILMGSQIGNNVIIGAQSVVHGVIPDNSVVAGNPAKIICTLDEYYNKRIQNEKKCAIQNVKLAEEKMGRIPTVEEMGDAFAWLYLPRQYETIKKYPEFFTLPGKEKNKFVQDFMRSQPKYDSYEEFIKTIRDK
;
A
#
# COMPACT_ATOMS: atom_id res chain seq x y z
N ILE A 1 10.21 8.80 9.57
CA ILE A 1 10.55 10.22 9.74
C ILE A 1 10.86 10.46 11.20
N GLY A 2 12.01 11.13 11.50
CA GLY A 2 12.37 11.53 12.86
C GLY A 2 12.71 10.38 13.84
N ALA A 3 12.95 9.17 13.35
CA ALA A 3 13.44 8.09 14.20
C ALA A 3 14.90 8.32 14.56
N MET A 4 15.26 8.01 15.80
CA MET A 4 16.62 8.11 16.33
C MET A 4 17.16 6.70 16.57
N ILE A 5 18.36 6.44 16.09
CA ILE A 5 19.07 5.19 16.31
C ILE A 5 20.25 5.49 17.22
N LEU A 6 20.26 4.89 18.42
CA LEU A 6 21.31 5.10 19.39
C LEU A 6 22.56 4.29 19.02
N MET A 7 23.69 4.83 19.40
CA MET A 7 25.00 4.20 19.17
C MET A 7 25.05 2.80 19.77
N GLY A 8 25.65 1.84 19.04
CA GLY A 8 25.72 0.44 19.45
C GLY A 8 24.48 -0.40 19.10
N SER A 9 23.46 0.19 18.47
CA SER A 9 22.32 -0.59 17.97
C SER A 9 22.73 -1.49 16.82
N GLN A 10 22.17 -2.69 16.76
CA GLN A 10 22.31 -3.66 15.68
C GLN A 10 20.93 -3.90 15.07
N ILE A 11 20.76 -3.50 13.81
CA ILE A 11 19.47 -3.62 13.12
C ILE A 11 19.62 -4.67 12.03
N GLY A 12 18.72 -5.65 12.06
CA GLY A 12 18.64 -6.72 11.07
C GLY A 12 18.13 -6.24 9.70
N ASN A 13 17.87 -7.19 8.82
CA ASN A 13 17.36 -6.93 7.48
C ASN A 13 15.84 -6.80 7.47
N ASN A 14 15.31 -6.02 6.51
CA ASN A 14 13.87 -5.84 6.30
C ASN A 14 13.14 -5.36 7.56
N VAL A 15 13.67 -4.36 8.24
CA VAL A 15 13.10 -3.77 9.46
C VAL A 15 12.37 -2.48 9.13
N ILE A 16 11.15 -2.34 9.63
CA ILE A 16 10.40 -1.09 9.62
C ILE A 16 10.50 -0.43 10.98
N ILE A 17 10.95 0.82 11.00
CA ILE A 17 11.04 1.65 12.20
C ILE A 17 9.97 2.73 12.14
N GLY A 18 9.10 2.76 13.14
CA GLY A 18 8.04 3.76 13.24
C GLY A 18 8.58 5.18 13.37
N ALA A 19 7.78 6.15 12.95
CA ALA A 19 8.14 7.56 13.07
C ALA A 19 8.42 7.94 14.54
N GLN A 20 9.40 8.82 14.77
CA GLN A 20 9.78 9.33 16.09
C GLN A 20 10.15 8.26 17.12
N SER A 21 10.50 7.07 16.67
CA SER A 21 10.97 5.98 17.54
C SER A 21 12.42 6.18 17.95
N VAL A 22 12.77 5.70 19.14
CA VAL A 22 14.17 5.68 19.63
C VAL A 22 14.63 4.23 19.72
N VAL A 23 15.46 3.82 18.76
CA VAL A 23 15.96 2.44 18.63
C VAL A 23 17.21 2.26 19.46
N HIS A 24 17.26 1.19 20.26
CA HIS A 24 18.39 0.77 21.06
C HIS A 24 18.52 -0.75 21.07
N GLY A 25 19.75 -1.26 21.09
CA GLY A 25 20.04 -2.69 21.19
C GLY A 25 19.92 -3.44 19.89
N VAL A 26 19.48 -4.70 19.94
CA VAL A 26 19.41 -5.61 18.80
C VAL A 26 17.97 -5.70 18.29
N ILE A 27 17.80 -5.38 17.02
CA ILE A 27 16.51 -5.51 16.31
C ILE A 27 16.63 -6.66 15.31
N PRO A 28 15.80 -7.72 15.43
CA PRO A 28 15.87 -8.87 14.55
C PRO A 28 15.38 -8.56 13.13
N ASP A 29 15.72 -9.45 12.19
CA ASP A 29 15.23 -9.41 10.82
C ASP A 29 13.70 -9.46 10.76
N ASN A 30 13.12 -8.91 9.68
CA ASN A 30 11.70 -9.00 9.32
C ASN A 30 10.77 -8.55 10.46
N SER A 31 11.12 -7.47 11.14
CA SER A 31 10.35 -6.94 12.24
C SER A 31 9.92 -5.49 12.05
N VAL A 32 8.85 -5.13 12.72
CA VAL A 32 8.34 -3.76 12.83
C VAL A 32 8.52 -3.30 14.27
N VAL A 33 9.25 -2.22 14.46
CA VAL A 33 9.52 -1.64 15.77
C VAL A 33 9.02 -0.20 15.85
N ALA A 34 8.52 0.19 17.00
CA ALA A 34 8.08 1.57 17.23
C ALA A 34 8.12 1.94 18.71
N GLY A 35 8.12 3.24 18.97
CA GLY A 35 8.04 3.82 20.31
C GLY A 35 9.39 4.33 20.84
N ASN A 36 9.35 4.85 22.08
CA ASN A 36 10.52 5.32 22.82
C ASN A 36 10.49 4.76 24.24
N PRO A 37 11.35 3.78 24.60
CA PRO A 37 12.25 3.02 23.71
C PRO A 37 11.46 2.17 22.69
N ALA A 38 12.01 1.97 21.49
CA ALA A 38 11.38 1.18 20.45
C ALA A 38 11.26 -0.30 20.87
N LYS A 39 10.07 -0.86 20.65
CA LYS A 39 9.77 -2.28 20.91
C LYS A 39 9.25 -2.93 19.64
N ILE A 40 9.41 -4.25 19.54
CA ILE A 40 8.81 -5.04 18.45
C ILE A 40 7.29 -4.97 18.60
N ILE A 41 6.63 -4.47 17.56
CA ILE A 41 5.17 -4.34 17.46
C ILE A 41 4.57 -5.59 16.82
N CYS A 42 5.18 -6.06 15.74
CA CYS A 42 4.74 -7.23 14.99
C CYS A 42 5.84 -7.68 14.01
N THR A 43 5.61 -8.81 13.36
CA THR A 43 6.44 -9.24 12.22
C THR A 43 6.14 -8.39 10.98
N LEU A 44 7.05 -8.42 10.02
CA LEU A 44 6.85 -7.73 8.73
C LEU A 44 5.66 -8.30 7.96
N ASP A 45 5.44 -9.62 8.01
CA ASP A 45 4.31 -10.28 7.34
C ASP A 45 2.97 -9.89 7.95
N GLU A 46 2.88 -9.85 9.28
CA GLU A 46 1.68 -9.38 9.97
C GLU A 46 1.36 -7.91 9.62
N TYR A 47 2.38 -7.07 9.58
CA TYR A 47 2.24 -5.67 9.16
C TYR A 47 1.74 -5.55 7.72
N TYR A 48 2.33 -6.30 6.80
CA TYR A 48 1.94 -6.32 5.40
C TYR A 48 0.48 -6.75 5.22
N ASN A 49 0.06 -7.84 5.86
CA ASN A 49 -1.32 -8.32 5.80
C ASN A 49 -2.32 -7.30 6.35
N LYS A 50 -1.98 -6.65 7.46
CA LYS A 50 -2.80 -5.59 8.04
C LYS A 50 -2.92 -4.38 7.11
N ARG A 51 -1.84 -4.01 6.42
CA ARG A 51 -1.84 -2.92 5.44
C ARG A 51 -2.76 -3.22 4.27
N ILE A 52 -2.71 -4.42 3.70
CA ILE A 52 -3.61 -4.84 2.61
C ILE A 52 -5.07 -4.80 3.05
N GLN A 53 -5.38 -5.31 4.23
CA GLN A 53 -6.76 -5.27 4.75
C GLN A 53 -7.27 -3.84 4.95
N ASN A 54 -6.43 -2.96 5.46
CA ASN A 54 -6.77 -1.55 5.61
C ASN A 54 -6.94 -0.85 4.26
N GLU A 55 -6.10 -1.13 3.28
CA GLU A 55 -6.23 -0.61 1.92
C GLU A 55 -7.59 -0.99 1.31
N LYS A 56 -8.00 -2.25 1.42
CA LYS A 56 -9.33 -2.70 0.98
C LYS A 56 -10.47 -1.94 1.66
N LYS A 57 -10.39 -1.77 2.99
CA LYS A 57 -11.39 -1.01 3.75
C LYS A 57 -11.47 0.44 3.29
N CYS A 58 -10.33 1.09 3.13
CA CYS A 58 -10.26 2.48 2.66
C CYS A 58 -10.82 2.63 1.23
N ALA A 59 -10.52 1.68 0.33
CA ALA A 59 -11.07 1.68 -1.01
C ALA A 59 -12.60 1.56 -1.01
N ILE A 60 -13.17 0.67 -0.20
CA ILE A 60 -14.62 0.50 -0.05
C ILE A 60 -15.27 1.78 0.50
N GLN A 61 -14.67 2.38 1.53
CA GLN A 61 -15.17 3.64 2.09
C GLN A 61 -15.14 4.77 1.07
N ASN A 62 -14.08 4.83 0.26
CA ASN A 62 -13.94 5.86 -0.77
C ASN A 62 -15.00 5.73 -1.85
N VAL A 63 -15.33 4.51 -2.30
CA VAL A 63 -16.44 4.26 -3.24
C VAL A 63 -17.77 4.72 -2.64
N LYS A 64 -18.07 4.36 -1.40
CA LYS A 64 -19.33 4.74 -0.74
C LYS A 64 -19.49 6.26 -0.60
N LEU A 65 -18.43 6.95 -0.16
CA LEU A 65 -18.44 8.40 -0.04
C LEU A 65 -18.58 9.10 -1.40
N ALA A 66 -17.94 8.57 -2.43
CA ALA A 66 -18.06 9.10 -3.78
C ALA A 66 -19.48 8.87 -4.34
N GLU A 67 -20.06 7.69 -4.10
CA GLU A 67 -21.43 7.37 -4.52
C GLU A 67 -22.45 8.29 -3.82
N GLU A 68 -22.29 8.55 -2.52
CA GLU A 68 -23.15 9.50 -1.78
C GLU A 68 -23.08 10.92 -2.34
N LYS A 69 -21.88 11.37 -2.74
CA LYS A 69 -21.70 12.73 -3.28
C LYS A 69 -22.15 12.90 -4.72
N MET A 70 -21.92 11.89 -5.55
CA MET A 70 -22.15 11.95 -7.01
C MET A 70 -23.47 11.31 -7.45
N GLY A 71 -24.12 10.54 -6.58
CA GLY A 71 -25.32 9.77 -6.92
C GLY A 71 -25.07 8.60 -7.86
N ARG A 72 -23.79 8.23 -8.09
CA ARG A 72 -23.37 7.12 -8.95
C ARG A 72 -22.02 6.57 -8.47
N ILE A 73 -21.70 5.37 -8.94
CA ILE A 73 -20.39 4.75 -8.69
C ILE A 73 -19.29 5.57 -9.37
N PRO A 74 -18.18 5.85 -8.68
CA PRO A 74 -17.03 6.53 -9.28
C PRO A 74 -16.39 5.66 -10.37
N THR A 75 -15.78 6.30 -11.36
CA THR A 75 -14.94 5.62 -12.35
C THR A 75 -13.55 5.30 -11.79
N VAL A 76 -12.78 4.49 -12.50
CA VAL A 76 -11.38 4.17 -12.12
C VAL A 76 -10.55 5.44 -12.01
N GLU A 77 -10.72 6.37 -12.94
CA GLU A 77 -10.03 7.67 -12.97
C GLU A 77 -10.39 8.54 -11.75
N GLU A 78 -11.65 8.54 -11.37
CA GLU A 78 -12.13 9.29 -10.20
C GLU A 78 -11.67 8.67 -8.88
N MET A 79 -11.44 7.36 -8.84
CA MET A 79 -10.82 6.68 -7.70
C MET A 79 -9.34 7.01 -7.53
N GLY A 80 -8.66 7.38 -8.62
CA GLY A 80 -7.25 7.74 -8.63
C GLY A 80 -6.30 6.54 -8.48
N ASP A 81 -5.03 6.85 -8.32
CA ASP A 81 -3.93 5.86 -8.26
C ASP A 81 -3.81 5.13 -6.91
N ALA A 82 -4.37 5.71 -5.85
CA ALA A 82 -4.21 5.20 -4.48
C ALA A 82 -4.63 3.73 -4.30
N PHE A 83 -5.61 3.27 -5.06
CA PHE A 83 -6.16 1.91 -4.97
C PHE A 83 -6.00 1.09 -6.25
N ALA A 84 -5.29 1.62 -7.23
CA ALA A 84 -5.13 1.03 -8.56
C ALA A 84 -4.58 -0.42 -8.52
N TRP A 85 -3.70 -0.70 -7.57
CA TRP A 85 -3.09 -2.02 -7.41
C TRP A 85 -4.07 -3.10 -6.93
N LEU A 86 -5.20 -2.73 -6.36
CA LEU A 86 -6.22 -3.68 -5.90
C LEU A 86 -6.94 -4.37 -7.06
N TYR A 87 -7.25 -3.64 -8.16
CA TYR A 87 -8.18 -4.10 -9.18
C TYR A 87 -7.74 -3.86 -10.64
N LEU A 88 -6.66 -3.13 -10.90
CA LEU A 88 -6.21 -2.93 -12.28
C LEU A 88 -5.53 -4.20 -12.83
N PRO A 89 -5.90 -4.64 -14.05
CA PRO A 89 -5.25 -5.76 -14.73
C PRO A 89 -3.76 -5.50 -14.97
N ARG A 90 -2.93 -6.52 -14.80
CA ARG A 90 -1.48 -6.47 -15.01
C ARG A 90 -1.13 -6.62 -16.49
N GLN A 91 -1.50 -5.63 -17.30
CA GLN A 91 -1.33 -5.59 -18.75
C GLN A 91 -0.73 -4.26 -19.20
N TYR A 92 0.02 -4.27 -20.30
CA TYR A 92 0.59 -3.03 -20.86
C TYR A 92 -0.48 -2.05 -21.33
N GLU A 93 -1.62 -2.55 -21.79
CA GLU A 93 -2.79 -1.75 -22.15
C GLU A 93 -3.32 -0.93 -20.96
N THR A 94 -3.28 -1.49 -19.77
CA THR A 94 -3.65 -0.78 -18.52
C THR A 94 -2.75 0.44 -18.30
N ILE A 95 -1.44 0.28 -18.48
CA ILE A 95 -0.47 1.36 -18.32
C ILE A 95 -0.68 2.46 -19.37
N LYS A 96 -1.02 2.07 -20.60
CA LYS A 96 -1.34 3.01 -21.67
C LYS A 96 -2.66 3.76 -21.44
N LYS A 97 -3.64 3.07 -20.86
CA LYS A 97 -4.97 3.64 -20.58
C LYS A 97 -4.94 4.64 -19.41
N TYR A 98 -4.11 4.38 -18.40
CA TYR A 98 -4.00 5.19 -17.18
C TYR A 98 -2.56 5.66 -16.95
N PRO A 99 -1.96 6.42 -17.88
CA PRO A 99 -0.55 6.81 -17.78
C PRO A 99 -0.24 7.64 -16.54
N GLU A 100 -1.21 8.42 -16.06
CA GLU A 100 -1.12 9.25 -14.85
C GLU A 100 -0.86 8.43 -13.58
N PHE A 101 -1.35 7.19 -13.49
CA PHE A 101 -1.14 6.31 -12.34
C PHE A 101 0.28 5.73 -12.27
N PHE A 102 1.04 5.87 -13.35
CA PHE A 102 2.40 5.36 -13.48
C PHE A 102 3.42 6.48 -13.70
N THR A 103 3.06 7.72 -13.37
CA THR A 103 3.91 8.89 -13.52
C THR A 103 4.74 9.10 -12.26
N LEU A 104 5.95 8.53 -12.23
CA LEU A 104 6.95 8.80 -11.21
C LEU A 104 8.15 9.52 -11.82
N PRO A 105 8.74 10.51 -11.12
CA PRO A 105 9.93 11.18 -11.62
C PRO A 105 11.16 10.26 -11.62
N GLY A 106 11.94 10.29 -12.70
CA GLY A 106 13.26 9.70 -12.79
C GLY A 106 13.30 8.21 -13.18
N LYS A 107 14.45 7.57 -12.89
CA LYS A 107 14.74 6.17 -13.26
C LYS A 107 13.87 5.11 -12.55
N GLU A 108 13.17 5.49 -11.49
CA GLU A 108 12.33 4.59 -10.71
C GLU A 108 11.03 4.21 -11.42
N LYS A 109 10.62 4.96 -12.45
CA LYS A 109 9.42 4.66 -13.24
C LYS A 109 9.44 3.23 -13.80
N ASN A 110 10.56 2.82 -14.38
CA ASN A 110 10.67 1.48 -14.97
C ASN A 110 10.56 0.38 -13.91
N LYS A 111 11.16 0.58 -12.74
CA LYS A 111 11.06 -0.36 -11.62
C LYS A 111 9.61 -0.46 -11.13
N PHE A 112 8.95 0.67 -10.94
CA PHE A 112 7.55 0.74 -10.52
C PHE A 112 6.62 0.00 -11.47
N VAL A 113 6.76 0.21 -12.78
CA VAL A 113 5.99 -0.51 -13.81
C VAL A 113 6.29 -2.02 -13.77
N GLN A 114 7.56 -2.42 -13.61
CA GLN A 114 7.94 -3.83 -13.49
C GLN A 114 7.35 -4.48 -12.24
N ASP A 115 7.38 -3.80 -11.11
CA ASP A 115 6.80 -4.29 -9.85
C ASP A 115 5.29 -4.43 -9.97
N PHE A 116 4.61 -3.46 -10.61
CA PHE A 116 3.19 -3.56 -10.94
C PHE A 116 2.90 -4.79 -11.79
N MET A 117 3.63 -4.99 -12.89
CA MET A 117 3.42 -6.11 -13.81
C MET A 117 3.67 -7.48 -13.17
N ARG A 118 4.58 -7.57 -12.21
CA ARG A 118 4.90 -8.80 -11.46
C ARG A 118 3.92 -9.10 -10.33
N SER A 119 3.24 -8.07 -9.82
CA SER A 119 2.27 -8.22 -8.74
C SER A 119 0.98 -8.88 -9.23
N GLN A 120 0.14 -9.30 -8.30
CA GLN A 120 -1.20 -9.80 -8.62
C GLN A 120 -2.26 -8.88 -8.01
N PRO A 121 -3.31 -8.53 -8.77
CA PRO A 121 -4.43 -7.75 -8.22
C PRO A 121 -5.20 -8.60 -7.20
N LYS A 122 -5.86 -7.94 -6.27
CA LYS A 122 -6.75 -8.62 -5.29
C LYS A 122 -8.14 -8.88 -5.87
N TYR A 123 -8.49 -8.21 -6.95
CA TYR A 123 -9.72 -8.37 -7.73
C TYR A 123 -9.34 -8.40 -9.21
N ASP A 124 -10.00 -9.24 -10.00
CA ASP A 124 -9.68 -9.43 -11.42
C ASP A 124 -9.97 -8.18 -12.27
N SER A 125 -10.90 -7.34 -11.80
CA SER A 125 -11.24 -6.06 -12.44
C SER A 125 -11.86 -5.09 -11.44
N TYR A 126 -12.04 -3.84 -11.86
CA TYR A 126 -12.76 -2.83 -11.09
C TYR A 126 -14.23 -3.22 -10.89
N GLU A 127 -14.86 -3.81 -11.90
CA GLU A 127 -16.23 -4.31 -11.84
C GLU A 127 -16.39 -5.41 -10.77
N GLU A 128 -15.45 -6.33 -10.68
CA GLU A 128 -15.45 -7.38 -9.64
C GLU A 128 -15.26 -6.77 -8.24
N PHE A 129 -14.41 -5.76 -8.11
CA PHE A 129 -14.27 -5.01 -6.86
C PHE A 129 -15.59 -4.37 -6.42
N ILE A 130 -16.28 -3.68 -7.35
CA ILE A 130 -17.58 -3.05 -7.08
C ILE A 130 -18.66 -4.07 -6.71
N LYS A 131 -18.71 -5.22 -7.38
CA LYS A 131 -19.65 -6.30 -7.00
C LYS A 131 -19.48 -6.72 -5.55
N THR A 132 -18.26 -6.88 -5.08
CA THR A 132 -17.97 -7.24 -3.68
C THR A 132 -18.51 -6.25 -2.66
N ILE A 133 -18.64 -4.98 -3.03
CA ILE A 133 -19.22 -3.93 -2.17
C ILE A 133 -20.74 -4.05 -2.11
N ARG A 134 -21.37 -4.43 -3.22
CA ARG A 134 -22.84 -4.51 -3.35
C ARG A 134 -23.43 -5.79 -2.77
N ASP A 135 -22.69 -6.90 -2.80
CA ASP A 135 -23.12 -8.20 -2.28
C ASP A 135 -23.08 -8.31 -0.74
N LYS A 136 -22.71 -7.23 -0.10
CA LYS A 136 -22.73 -7.06 1.36
C LYS A 136 -23.76 -6.00 1.78
#